data_46ded1ba455deb1025a6229374c6b81b
#
_entry.id   46ded1ba455deb1025a6229374c6b81b
#
_cell.length_a   1.000
_cell.length_b   1.000
_cell.length_c   1.000
_cell.angle_alpha   90.00
_cell.angle_beta   90.00
_cell.angle_gamma   90.00
#
_symmetry.space_group_name_H-M   'P 1'
#
loop_
_entity.id
_entity.type
_entity.pdbx_description
1 polymer ?
#
loop_
_entity_poly.entity_id
_entity_poly.type
_entity_poly.pdbx_seq_one_letter_code
_entity_poly.pdbx_strand_id
1 'polypeptide(L)'
;RVVLPDENSLAARYPALVAEWDTEKNAPLLPTLVAPGTVRKAWWRCPKGHSYRAAISSRAGGGTGCPFCAGQKVIQGENDLATQYPQLAAQWDRQKNGALIPEAVTSGSNRRVWWRCEKGHSYPAVIAHRVRSGSDCPYCSNHKVLPGFNDLATIEPVVASQWHPTRNGSLTPQQVTPGSRRKVWWLCDKGHAW
;
A
#
# COMPACT_ATOMS: atom_id res chain seq x y z
N ARG A 1 10.92 37.19 16.54
CA ARG A 1 10.74 38.27 15.56
C ARG A 1 9.31 38.77 15.64
N VAL A 2 9.14 40.10 15.64
CA VAL A 2 7.81 40.72 15.59
C VAL A 2 7.20 40.49 14.22
N VAL A 3 5.92 40.16 14.17
CA VAL A 3 5.17 40.01 12.91
C VAL A 3 4.65 41.37 12.50
N LEU A 4 5.07 41.84 11.33
CA LEU A 4 4.58 43.04 10.68
C LEU A 4 3.56 42.62 9.63
N PRO A 5 2.26 42.98 9.76
CA PRO A 5 1.17 42.46 8.94
C PRO A 5 1.42 42.56 7.43
N ASP A 6 1.95 43.65 6.96
CA ASP A 6 2.10 43.96 5.53
C ASP A 6 3.50 43.60 4.97
N GLU A 7 4.44 43.12 5.80
CA GLU A 7 5.82 42.85 5.37
C GLU A 7 6.22 41.39 5.49
N ASN A 8 6.04 40.79 6.67
CA ASN A 8 6.59 39.50 7.00
C ASN A 8 5.56 38.49 7.51
N SER A 9 4.28 38.84 7.46
CA SER A 9 3.18 37.95 7.82
C SER A 9 3.00 36.84 6.77
N LEU A 10 2.25 35.79 7.12
CA LEU A 10 1.83 34.76 6.18
C LEU A 10 1.04 35.37 5.01
N ALA A 11 0.14 36.31 5.29
CA ALA A 11 -0.69 36.97 4.28
C ALA A 11 0.15 37.74 3.26
N ALA A 12 1.14 38.50 3.74
CA ALA A 12 2.00 39.32 2.86
C ALA A 12 2.93 38.44 1.99
N ARG A 13 3.47 37.35 2.55
CA ARG A 13 4.47 36.51 1.87
C ARG A 13 3.88 35.40 1.05
N TYR A 14 2.70 34.90 1.41
CA TYR A 14 2.03 33.74 0.78
C TYR A 14 0.54 34.00 0.57
N PRO A 15 0.16 35.00 -0.24
CA PRO A 15 -1.25 35.37 -0.42
C PRO A 15 -2.11 34.21 -0.97
N ALA A 16 -1.53 33.34 -1.81
CA ALA A 16 -2.23 32.16 -2.31
C ALA A 16 -2.63 31.17 -1.20
N LEU A 17 -1.87 31.09 -0.11
CA LEU A 17 -2.21 30.23 1.02
C LEU A 17 -3.34 30.81 1.90
N VAL A 18 -3.59 32.11 1.82
CA VAL A 18 -4.70 32.76 2.54
C VAL A 18 -6.05 32.24 2.06
N ALA A 19 -6.16 31.89 0.77
CA ALA A 19 -7.38 31.30 0.21
C ALA A 19 -7.71 29.91 0.82
N GLU A 20 -6.71 29.22 1.35
CA GLU A 20 -6.89 27.94 2.04
C GLU A 20 -6.99 28.10 3.58
N TRP A 21 -6.90 29.32 4.12
CA TRP A 21 -7.00 29.56 5.55
C TRP A 21 -8.45 29.40 6.03
N ASP A 22 -8.68 28.47 6.95
CA ASP A 22 -10.01 28.25 7.53
C ASP A 22 -10.26 29.33 8.61
N THR A 23 -10.89 30.45 8.21
CA THR A 23 -11.11 31.60 9.08
C THR A 23 -11.96 31.29 10.30
N GLU A 24 -12.96 30.43 10.14
CA GLU A 24 -13.88 30.05 11.22
C GLU A 24 -13.13 29.23 12.30
N LYS A 25 -12.41 28.19 11.88
CA LYS A 25 -11.70 27.29 12.81
C LYS A 25 -10.44 27.89 13.41
N ASN A 26 -9.89 28.93 12.79
CA ASN A 26 -8.72 29.63 13.30
C ASN A 26 -9.05 30.82 14.16
N ALA A 27 -10.30 31.29 14.16
CA ALA A 27 -10.67 32.48 14.94
C ALA A 27 -10.23 32.38 16.41
N PRO A 28 -9.69 33.48 17.00
CA PRO A 28 -9.46 34.81 16.44
C PRO A 28 -8.11 34.97 15.67
N LEU A 29 -7.40 33.91 15.36
CA LEU A 29 -6.09 33.96 14.69
C LEU A 29 -6.24 34.33 13.22
N LEU A 30 -5.57 35.41 12.80
CA LEU A 30 -5.55 35.88 11.42
C LEU A 30 -4.23 35.57 10.72
N PRO A 31 -4.21 35.33 9.40
CA PRO A 31 -2.98 35.09 8.65
C PRO A 31 -2.03 36.28 8.55
N THR A 32 -2.54 37.49 8.83
CA THR A 32 -1.75 38.72 8.98
C THR A 32 -0.98 38.81 10.31
N LEU A 33 -1.36 38.00 11.31
CA LEU A 33 -0.76 38.01 12.64
C LEU A 33 0.24 36.86 12.89
N VAL A 34 0.54 36.06 11.86
CA VAL A 34 1.44 34.90 11.99
C VAL A 34 2.58 34.97 10.99
N ALA A 35 3.80 34.58 11.43
CA ALA A 35 4.95 34.46 10.56
C ALA A 35 4.88 33.13 9.77
N PRO A 36 5.31 33.10 8.48
CA PRO A 36 5.33 31.89 7.66
C PRO A 36 6.15 30.75 8.25
N GLY A 37 7.24 31.05 8.95
CA GLY A 37 8.15 30.08 9.56
C GLY A 37 7.70 29.48 10.90
N THR A 38 6.53 29.84 11.40
CA THR A 38 6.07 29.34 12.70
C THR A 38 5.62 27.88 12.64
N VAL A 39 6.00 27.10 13.64
CA VAL A 39 5.56 25.70 13.82
C VAL A 39 4.13 25.61 14.37
N ARG A 40 3.50 26.74 14.66
CA ARG A 40 2.10 26.79 15.10
C ARG A 40 1.22 26.10 14.08
N LYS A 41 0.32 25.21 14.55
CA LYS A 41 -0.64 24.51 13.69
C LYS A 41 -1.88 25.39 13.51
N ALA A 42 -2.31 25.54 12.26
CA ALA A 42 -3.54 26.19 11.86
C ALA A 42 -4.44 25.22 11.09
N TRP A 43 -5.71 25.59 10.96
CA TRP A 43 -6.68 24.90 10.14
C TRP A 43 -6.64 25.43 8.69
N TRP A 44 -6.70 24.52 7.76
CA TRP A 44 -6.65 24.78 6.32
C TRP A 44 -7.82 24.11 5.64
N ARG A 45 -8.35 24.73 4.60
CA ARG A 45 -9.41 24.17 3.75
C ARG A 45 -8.90 24.15 2.31
N CYS A 46 -8.66 22.96 1.75
CA CYS A 46 -8.19 22.87 0.38
C CYS A 46 -9.32 23.18 -0.63
N PRO A 47 -9.00 23.41 -1.93
CA PRO A 47 -10.00 23.68 -2.97
C PRO A 47 -11.10 22.62 -3.13
N LYS A 48 -10.83 21.36 -2.70
CA LYS A 48 -11.83 20.29 -2.65
C LYS A 48 -12.70 20.30 -1.38
N GLY A 49 -12.52 21.29 -0.48
CA GLY A 49 -13.31 21.43 0.74
C GLY A 49 -12.78 20.66 1.95
N HIS A 50 -11.72 19.85 1.83
CA HIS A 50 -11.19 19.12 2.98
C HIS A 50 -10.59 20.07 4.02
N SER A 51 -11.06 19.94 5.26
CA SER A 51 -10.54 20.70 6.39
C SER A 51 -9.51 19.87 7.16
N TYR A 52 -8.32 20.42 7.36
CA TYR A 52 -7.22 19.72 8.03
C TYR A 52 -6.32 20.67 8.80
N ARG A 53 -5.57 20.13 9.76
CA ARG A 53 -4.65 20.89 10.60
C ARG A 53 -3.21 20.60 10.22
N ALA A 54 -2.44 21.65 9.90
CA ALA A 54 -1.02 21.56 9.56
C ALA A 54 -0.24 22.73 10.13
N ALA A 55 1.07 22.55 10.34
CA ALA A 55 1.95 23.65 10.75
C ALA A 55 2.04 24.69 9.62
N ILE A 56 2.03 25.97 9.99
CA ILE A 56 2.13 27.07 9.03
C ILE A 56 3.43 26.98 8.24
N SER A 57 4.56 26.69 8.92
CA SER A 57 5.86 26.52 8.25
C SER A 57 5.88 25.38 7.23
N SER A 58 5.19 24.28 7.50
CA SER A 58 5.09 23.16 6.55
C SER A 58 4.30 23.50 5.30
N ARG A 59 3.29 24.36 5.44
CA ARG A 59 2.50 24.87 4.30
C ARG A 59 3.28 25.92 3.50
N ALA A 60 3.90 26.87 4.18
CA ALA A 60 4.60 27.99 3.55
C ALA A 60 5.96 27.58 2.95
N GLY A 61 6.80 26.90 3.72
CA GLY A 61 8.15 26.54 3.28
C GLY A 61 8.27 25.15 2.67
N GLY A 62 7.48 24.19 3.15
CA GLY A 62 7.55 22.79 2.72
C GLY A 62 6.59 22.41 1.58
N GLY A 63 5.72 23.32 1.13
CA GLY A 63 4.75 23.05 0.07
C GLY A 63 3.81 21.87 0.34
N THR A 64 3.71 21.40 1.59
CA THR A 64 2.87 20.26 1.94
C THR A 64 1.40 20.59 1.72
N GLY A 65 0.73 19.84 0.84
CA GLY A 65 -0.67 20.03 0.52
C GLY A 65 -1.63 19.36 1.51
N CYS A 66 -2.88 19.25 1.09
CA CYS A 66 -3.91 18.56 1.85
C CYS A 66 -3.58 17.05 1.98
N PRO A 67 -3.51 16.49 3.20
CA PRO A 67 -3.19 15.08 3.41
C PRO A 67 -4.24 14.11 2.86
N PHE A 68 -5.47 14.55 2.71
CA PHE A 68 -6.55 13.78 2.10
C PHE A 68 -6.38 13.72 0.58
N CYS A 69 -6.13 14.86 -0.08
CA CYS A 69 -5.85 14.90 -1.52
C CYS A 69 -4.57 14.14 -1.89
N ALA A 70 -3.58 14.15 -0.98
CA ALA A 70 -2.34 13.40 -1.15
C ALA A 70 -2.46 11.89 -0.81
N GLY A 71 -3.63 11.41 -0.44
CA GLY A 71 -3.87 10.00 -0.07
C GLY A 71 -3.17 9.55 1.22
N GLN A 72 -2.69 10.48 2.04
CA GLN A 72 -2.05 10.18 3.33
C GLN A 72 -3.07 9.90 4.44
N LYS A 73 -4.27 10.49 4.31
CA LYS A 73 -5.40 10.26 5.21
C LYS A 73 -6.60 9.77 4.42
N VAL A 74 -7.33 8.82 4.98
CA VAL A 74 -8.53 8.27 4.37
C VAL A 74 -9.75 9.15 4.66
N ILE A 75 -10.59 9.30 3.63
CA ILE A 75 -11.98 9.75 3.74
C ILE A 75 -12.83 8.63 3.17
N GLN A 76 -13.60 7.99 4.03
CA GLN A 76 -14.48 6.90 3.66
C GLN A 76 -15.54 7.37 2.65
N GLY A 77 -15.74 6.60 1.58
CA GLY A 77 -16.64 6.96 0.49
C GLY A 77 -16.04 7.93 -0.54
N GLU A 78 -14.75 8.32 -0.40
CA GLU A 78 -14.11 9.27 -1.32
C GLU A 78 -12.75 8.76 -1.83
N ASN A 79 -11.77 8.58 -0.94
CA ASN A 79 -10.41 8.18 -1.33
C ASN A 79 -9.96 6.85 -0.70
N ASP A 80 -10.87 6.12 -0.10
CA ASP A 80 -10.60 4.80 0.44
C ASP A 80 -10.47 3.75 -0.67
N LEU A 81 -9.85 2.62 -0.31
CA LEU A 81 -9.58 1.53 -1.27
C LEU A 81 -10.85 0.91 -1.83
N ALA A 82 -11.90 0.75 -1.00
CA ALA A 82 -13.14 0.12 -1.44
C ALA A 82 -13.87 0.97 -2.47
N THR A 83 -13.89 2.29 -2.27
CA THR A 83 -14.50 3.25 -3.20
C THR A 83 -13.72 3.35 -4.51
N GLN A 84 -12.38 3.45 -4.43
CA GLN A 84 -11.54 3.65 -5.62
C GLN A 84 -11.26 2.37 -6.41
N TYR A 85 -11.20 1.23 -5.72
CA TYR A 85 -10.83 -0.07 -6.30
C TYR A 85 -11.74 -1.19 -5.78
N PRO A 86 -13.05 -1.19 -6.09
CA PRO A 86 -14.02 -2.14 -5.53
C PRO A 86 -13.69 -3.59 -5.87
N GLN A 87 -13.18 -3.87 -7.08
CA GLN A 87 -12.77 -5.22 -7.49
C GLN A 87 -11.58 -5.73 -6.66
N LEU A 88 -10.65 -4.85 -6.31
CA LEU A 88 -9.53 -5.20 -5.46
C LEU A 88 -9.98 -5.37 -4.00
N ALA A 89 -10.88 -4.52 -3.54
CA ALA A 89 -11.47 -4.62 -2.20
C ALA A 89 -12.26 -5.92 -2.01
N ALA A 90 -12.88 -6.47 -3.07
CA ALA A 90 -13.55 -7.77 -3.04
C ALA A 90 -12.59 -8.94 -2.74
N GLN A 91 -11.29 -8.77 -3.03
CA GLN A 91 -10.25 -9.75 -2.71
C GLN A 91 -9.67 -9.58 -1.29
N TRP A 92 -10.24 -8.71 -0.47
CA TRP A 92 -9.79 -8.49 0.91
C TRP A 92 -10.10 -9.71 1.79
N ASP A 93 -9.07 -10.30 2.39
CA ASP A 93 -9.29 -11.42 3.33
C ASP A 93 -9.76 -10.87 4.68
N ARG A 94 -11.08 -10.72 4.83
CA ARG A 94 -11.70 -10.17 6.06
C ARG A 94 -11.34 -10.97 7.31
N GLN A 95 -11.20 -12.28 7.17
CA GLN A 95 -10.89 -13.15 8.31
C GLN A 95 -9.47 -12.90 8.85
N LYS A 96 -8.48 -12.79 7.95
CA LYS A 96 -7.08 -12.58 8.34
C LYS A 96 -6.72 -11.14 8.65
N ASN A 97 -7.44 -10.17 8.10
CA ASN A 97 -7.24 -8.76 8.40
C ASN A 97 -7.98 -8.28 9.65
N GLY A 98 -8.87 -9.09 10.21
CA GLY A 98 -9.61 -8.77 11.44
C GLY A 98 -10.44 -7.48 11.30
N ALA A 99 -10.24 -6.54 12.20
CA ALA A 99 -10.97 -5.27 12.21
C ALA A 99 -10.55 -4.28 11.12
N LEU A 100 -9.45 -4.54 10.41
CA LEU A 100 -9.02 -3.67 9.31
C LEU A 100 -9.85 -3.95 8.06
N ILE A 101 -10.52 -2.91 7.55
CA ILE A 101 -11.39 -2.98 6.39
C ILE A 101 -10.84 -2.10 5.24
N PRO A 102 -11.18 -2.40 3.97
CA PRO A 102 -10.69 -1.62 2.82
C PRO A 102 -11.18 -0.18 2.81
N GLU A 103 -12.29 0.13 3.46
CA GLU A 103 -12.82 1.49 3.64
C GLU A 103 -11.96 2.33 4.62
N ALA A 104 -11.09 1.71 5.40
CA ALA A 104 -10.23 2.39 6.38
C ALA A 104 -8.80 2.63 5.89
N VAL A 105 -8.51 2.36 4.61
CA VAL A 105 -7.18 2.51 4.02
C VAL A 105 -7.26 3.20 2.66
N THR A 106 -6.21 3.94 2.30
CA THR A 106 -6.08 4.54 0.97
C THR A 106 -5.38 3.58 0.00
N SER A 107 -5.60 3.77 -1.31
CA SER A 107 -4.96 3.00 -2.38
C SER A 107 -3.42 3.12 -2.40
N GLY A 108 -2.88 4.23 -1.90
CA GLY A 108 -1.44 4.47 -1.76
C GLY A 108 -0.81 3.93 -0.47
N SER A 109 -1.57 3.23 0.36
CA SER A 109 -1.09 2.75 1.66
C SER A 109 0.03 1.70 1.53
N ASN A 110 1.12 1.89 2.28
CA ASN A 110 2.22 0.91 2.37
C ASN A 110 1.94 -0.23 3.37
N ARG A 111 0.72 -0.31 3.91
CA ARG A 111 0.33 -1.41 4.79
C ARG A 111 0.34 -2.73 4.04
N ARG A 112 0.88 -3.78 4.67
CA ARG A 112 0.80 -5.16 4.24
C ARG A 112 -0.46 -5.77 4.83
N VAL A 113 -1.33 -6.29 3.96
CA VAL A 113 -2.61 -6.90 4.32
C VAL A 113 -2.78 -8.25 3.65
N TRP A 114 -3.75 -9.02 4.09
CA TRP A 114 -4.09 -10.30 3.51
C TRP A 114 -5.13 -10.14 2.41
N TRP A 115 -4.88 -10.82 1.31
CA TRP A 115 -5.75 -10.89 0.14
C TRP A 115 -6.19 -12.32 -0.09
N ARG A 116 -7.39 -12.52 -0.62
CA ARG A 116 -7.91 -13.82 -1.00
C ARG A 116 -8.30 -13.78 -2.47
N CYS A 117 -7.65 -14.60 -3.31
CA CYS A 117 -8.00 -14.70 -4.72
C CYS A 117 -9.26 -15.56 -4.93
N GLU A 118 -9.79 -15.54 -6.15
CA GLU A 118 -11.00 -16.31 -6.53
C GLU A 118 -10.87 -17.81 -6.29
N LYS A 119 -9.63 -18.35 -6.40
CA LYS A 119 -9.35 -19.76 -6.07
C LYS A 119 -9.20 -20.03 -4.56
N GLY A 120 -9.47 -19.04 -3.72
CA GLY A 120 -9.43 -19.17 -2.26
C GLY A 120 -8.05 -19.04 -1.61
N HIS A 121 -6.98 -18.83 -2.38
CA HIS A 121 -5.64 -18.67 -1.80
C HIS A 121 -5.52 -17.36 -1.04
N SER A 122 -5.09 -17.46 0.21
CA SER A 122 -4.85 -16.30 1.07
C SER A 122 -3.36 -15.98 1.11
N TYR A 123 -2.98 -14.72 0.82
CA TYR A 123 -1.59 -14.28 0.75
C TYR A 123 -1.42 -12.84 1.19
N PRO A 124 -0.27 -12.49 1.79
CA PRO A 124 -0.01 -11.11 2.19
C PRO A 124 0.63 -10.32 1.05
N ALA A 125 0.14 -9.08 0.81
CA ALA A 125 0.77 -8.14 -0.09
C ALA A 125 0.52 -6.69 0.36
N VAL A 126 1.39 -5.76 -0.07
CA VAL A 126 1.27 -4.32 0.20
C VAL A 126 0.18 -3.73 -0.69
N ILE A 127 -0.71 -2.91 -0.10
CA ILE A 127 -1.84 -2.31 -0.81
C ILE A 127 -1.37 -1.52 -2.04
N ALA A 128 -0.43 -0.58 -1.86
CA ALA A 128 0.08 0.24 -2.95
C ALA A 128 0.72 -0.58 -4.09
N HIS A 129 1.33 -1.72 -3.79
CA HIS A 129 1.88 -2.61 -4.81
C HIS A 129 0.77 -3.28 -5.60
N ARG A 130 -0.27 -3.79 -4.93
CA ARG A 130 -1.42 -4.40 -5.60
C ARG A 130 -2.11 -3.43 -6.56
N VAL A 131 -2.27 -2.17 -6.12
CA VAL A 131 -2.89 -1.10 -6.93
C VAL A 131 -2.03 -0.73 -8.15
N ARG A 132 -0.71 -0.57 -7.97
CA ARG A 132 0.18 -0.09 -9.04
C ARG A 132 0.56 -1.16 -10.06
N SER A 133 0.89 -2.36 -9.59
CA SER A 133 1.43 -3.43 -10.44
C SER A 133 0.37 -4.40 -10.94
N GLY A 134 -0.87 -4.32 -10.43
CA GLY A 134 -1.90 -5.31 -10.72
C GLY A 134 -1.45 -6.75 -10.34
N SER A 135 -0.46 -6.88 -9.44
CA SER A 135 0.13 -8.18 -9.11
C SER A 135 -0.93 -9.14 -8.55
N ASP A 136 -1.06 -10.28 -9.18
CA ASP A 136 -2.01 -11.31 -8.80
C ASP A 136 -1.52 -12.20 -7.66
N CYS A 137 -2.33 -13.21 -7.34
CA CYS A 137 -2.01 -14.22 -6.37
C CYS A 137 -0.68 -14.91 -6.72
N PRO A 138 0.34 -14.90 -5.84
CA PRO A 138 1.65 -15.47 -6.14
C PRO A 138 1.64 -17.00 -6.34
N TYR A 139 0.62 -17.66 -5.87
CA TYR A 139 0.42 -19.10 -6.08
C TYR A 139 -0.18 -19.37 -7.46
N CYS A 140 -1.20 -18.60 -7.87
CA CYS A 140 -1.81 -18.72 -9.20
C CYS A 140 -0.83 -18.34 -10.32
N SER A 141 0.06 -17.38 -10.06
CA SER A 141 1.09 -16.94 -11.01
C SER A 141 2.41 -17.73 -10.92
N ASN A 142 2.44 -18.82 -10.14
CA ASN A 142 3.62 -19.67 -9.93
C ASN A 142 4.88 -18.97 -9.38
N HIS A 143 4.74 -17.77 -8.81
CA HIS A 143 5.85 -17.07 -8.13
C HIS A 143 6.17 -17.67 -6.75
N LYS A 144 5.20 -18.36 -6.16
CA LYS A 144 5.37 -19.12 -4.91
C LYS A 144 4.75 -20.50 -5.05
N VAL A 145 5.42 -21.48 -4.47
CA VAL A 145 4.87 -22.81 -4.36
C VAL A 145 3.82 -22.89 -3.25
N LEU A 146 2.76 -23.62 -3.54
CA LEU A 146 1.73 -24.02 -2.58
C LEU A 146 1.54 -25.54 -2.74
N PRO A 147 2.01 -26.36 -1.76
CA PRO A 147 1.86 -27.81 -1.81
C PRO A 147 0.39 -28.21 -1.99
N GLY A 148 0.16 -29.18 -2.87
CA GLY A 148 -1.19 -29.62 -3.23
C GLY A 148 -1.92 -28.74 -4.25
N PHE A 149 -1.26 -27.69 -4.78
CA PHE A 149 -1.87 -26.82 -5.78
C PHE A 149 -1.00 -26.61 -7.03
N ASN A 150 0.20 -26.06 -6.88
CA ASN A 150 1.07 -25.72 -8.03
C ASN A 150 2.48 -26.28 -7.88
N ASP A 151 2.67 -27.19 -6.95
CA ASP A 151 3.93 -27.89 -6.76
C ASP A 151 4.14 -28.98 -7.83
N LEU A 152 5.40 -29.38 -8.02
CA LEU A 152 5.78 -30.34 -9.04
C LEU A 152 5.12 -31.71 -8.83
N ALA A 153 5.00 -32.14 -7.57
CA ALA A 153 4.39 -33.45 -7.28
C ALA A 153 2.91 -33.51 -7.65
N THR A 154 2.20 -32.39 -7.48
CA THR A 154 0.78 -32.28 -7.81
C THR A 154 0.53 -32.09 -9.30
N ILE A 155 1.32 -31.25 -9.97
CA ILE A 155 1.10 -30.89 -11.37
C ILE A 155 1.71 -31.92 -12.34
N GLU A 156 2.90 -32.42 -12.02
CA GLU A 156 3.68 -33.32 -12.87
C GLU A 156 4.14 -34.58 -12.09
N PRO A 157 3.21 -35.43 -11.64
CA PRO A 157 3.52 -36.55 -10.75
C PRO A 157 4.52 -37.56 -11.41
N VAL A 158 4.45 -37.74 -12.74
CA VAL A 158 5.37 -38.60 -13.47
C VAL A 158 6.80 -38.04 -13.44
N VAL A 159 6.97 -36.73 -13.61
CA VAL A 159 8.28 -36.09 -13.49
C VAL A 159 8.76 -36.12 -12.03
N ALA A 160 7.86 -35.86 -11.10
CA ALA A 160 8.18 -35.90 -9.67
C ALA A 160 8.62 -37.30 -9.19
N SER A 161 8.15 -38.41 -9.80
CA SER A 161 8.58 -39.76 -9.46
C SER A 161 10.05 -40.01 -9.78
N GLN A 162 10.65 -39.24 -10.70
CA GLN A 162 12.07 -39.28 -11.03
C GLN A 162 12.94 -38.41 -10.10
N TRP A 163 12.38 -37.80 -9.07
CA TRP A 163 13.14 -37.03 -8.10
C TRP A 163 14.11 -37.90 -7.32
N HIS A 164 15.41 -37.54 -7.35
CA HIS A 164 16.40 -38.40 -6.70
C HIS A 164 16.17 -38.42 -5.17
N PRO A 165 16.02 -39.62 -4.58
CA PRO A 165 15.53 -39.75 -3.18
C PRO A 165 16.45 -39.15 -2.11
N THR A 166 17.78 -39.06 -2.40
CA THR A 166 18.77 -38.67 -1.37
C THR A 166 19.64 -37.48 -1.77
N ARG A 167 19.86 -37.21 -3.07
CA ARG A 167 20.83 -36.19 -3.51
C ARG A 167 20.31 -34.75 -3.49
N ASN A 168 19.03 -34.56 -3.25
CA ASN A 168 18.42 -33.22 -3.18
C ASN A 168 18.32 -32.66 -1.75
N GLY A 169 18.96 -33.32 -0.76
CA GLY A 169 18.90 -32.93 0.64
C GLY A 169 17.46 -32.96 1.16
N SER A 170 17.05 -31.87 1.80
CA SER A 170 15.68 -31.71 2.31
C SER A 170 14.68 -31.17 1.28
N LEU A 171 15.14 -30.86 0.06
CA LEU A 171 14.26 -30.32 -0.99
C LEU A 171 13.43 -31.45 -1.60
N THR A 172 12.11 -31.24 -1.64
CA THR A 172 11.15 -32.21 -2.17
C THR A 172 10.37 -31.64 -3.37
N PRO A 173 9.74 -32.50 -4.22
CA PRO A 173 8.93 -32.05 -5.33
C PRO A 173 7.74 -31.15 -4.92
N GLN A 174 7.24 -31.27 -3.70
CA GLN A 174 6.17 -30.43 -3.15
C GLN A 174 6.64 -29.00 -2.83
N GLN A 175 7.95 -28.75 -2.82
CA GLN A 175 8.53 -27.45 -2.48
C GLN A 175 9.02 -26.65 -3.69
N VAL A 176 8.76 -27.15 -4.89
CA VAL A 176 9.12 -26.50 -6.15
C VAL A 176 7.94 -26.49 -7.12
N THR A 177 7.86 -25.46 -7.95
CA THR A 177 6.91 -25.45 -9.09
C THR A 177 7.54 -26.13 -10.32
N PRO A 178 6.74 -26.62 -11.30
CA PRO A 178 7.28 -27.19 -12.54
C PRO A 178 8.22 -26.26 -13.31
N GLY A 179 8.01 -24.95 -13.23
CA GLY A 179 8.86 -23.91 -13.85
C GLY A 179 10.04 -23.46 -13.00
N SER A 180 10.39 -24.16 -11.91
CA SER A 180 11.52 -23.80 -11.06
C SER A 180 12.85 -23.90 -11.81
N ARG A 181 13.71 -22.87 -11.68
CA ARG A 181 15.08 -22.87 -12.23
C ARG A 181 16.11 -23.52 -11.29
N ARG A 182 15.67 -24.13 -10.18
CA ARG A 182 16.57 -24.84 -9.27
C ARG A 182 17.14 -26.08 -9.95
N LYS A 183 18.45 -26.23 -9.91
CA LYS A 183 19.11 -27.50 -10.33
C LYS A 183 18.89 -28.53 -9.25
N VAL A 184 18.40 -29.68 -9.63
CA VAL A 184 18.09 -30.81 -8.77
C VAL A 184 18.57 -32.09 -9.40
N TRP A 185 18.77 -33.12 -8.60
CA TRP A 185 19.14 -34.45 -9.06
C TRP A 185 17.88 -35.25 -9.39
N TRP A 186 17.95 -35.92 -10.53
CA TRP A 186 16.91 -36.82 -11.01
C TRP A 186 17.44 -38.25 -11.06
N LEU A 187 16.54 -39.22 -11.02
CA LEU A 187 16.84 -40.66 -11.14
C LEU A 187 15.85 -41.27 -12.11
N CYS A 188 16.31 -41.80 -13.23
CA CYS A 188 15.43 -42.51 -14.16
C CYS A 188 15.18 -43.95 -13.74
N ASP A 189 14.23 -44.64 -14.41
CA ASP A 189 13.83 -46.01 -14.13
C ASP A 189 14.99 -47.05 -14.38
N LYS A 190 16.02 -46.66 -15.16
CA LYS A 190 17.22 -47.44 -15.39
C LYS A 190 18.33 -47.20 -14.35
N GLY A 191 18.07 -46.37 -13.33
CA GLY A 191 19.01 -46.07 -12.26
C GLY A 191 20.06 -45.01 -12.60
N HIS A 192 19.96 -44.31 -13.73
CA HIS A 192 20.87 -43.20 -14.05
C HIS A 192 20.46 -41.94 -13.28
N ALA A 193 21.43 -41.37 -12.57
CA ALA A 193 21.26 -40.07 -11.88
C ALA A 193 21.91 -38.93 -12.67
N TRP A 194 21.22 -37.84 -12.89
CA TRP A 194 21.72 -36.65 -13.60
C TRP A 194 21.32 -35.35 -12.95
#